data_00579a0360eb988100b5e6fafd3408d0
#
_entry.id   00579a0360eb988100b5e6fafd3408d0
#
_cell.length_a   1.000
_cell.length_b   1.000
_cell.length_c   1.000
_cell.angle_alpha   90.00
_cell.angle_beta   90.00
_cell.angle_gamma   90.00
#
_symmetry.space_group_name_H-M   'P 1'
#
loop_
_entity.id
_entity.type
_entity.pdbx_description
1 polymer ?
#
loop_
_entity_poly.entity_id
_entity_poly.type
_entity_poly.pdbx_seq_one_letter_code
_entity_poly.pdbx_strand_id
1 'polypeptide(L)'
;MAKYLIDAKKNIDSIIFIEENIDKVCNLNLRRKVEELRREFYINCCVVLDKSHPKNKKKICEDKLIEAIYYERDKNCAHRDDDYKSLEFNQLSDMIETMKHQIQQVLVVCKDSLPNNITLDFVSHDK
;
A
#
# COMPACT_ATOMS: atom_id res chain seq x y z
N MET A 1 1.63 15.44 -5.18
CA MET A 1 2.29 14.14 -5.33
C MET A 1 2.75 13.56 -4.01
N ALA A 2 3.50 14.31 -3.22
CA ALA A 2 3.91 13.85 -1.90
C ALA A 2 2.72 13.50 -1.00
N LYS A 3 1.62 14.22 -1.16
CA LYS A 3 0.39 13.97 -0.41
C LYS A 3 -0.09 12.52 -0.58
N TYR A 4 -0.06 12.01 -1.79
CA TYR A 4 -0.55 10.65 -2.06
C TYR A 4 0.38 9.59 -1.47
N LEU A 5 1.68 9.87 -1.46
CA LEU A 5 2.64 8.97 -0.81
C LEU A 5 2.42 8.94 0.70
N ILE A 6 2.18 10.10 1.29
CA ILE A 6 1.88 10.20 2.72
C ILE A 6 0.56 9.50 3.04
N ASP A 7 -0.46 9.68 2.19
CA ASP A 7 -1.74 9.00 2.37
C ASP A 7 -1.58 7.49 2.29
N ALA A 8 -0.77 7.00 1.35
CA ALA A 8 -0.49 5.57 1.26
C ALA A 8 0.19 5.05 2.53
N LYS A 9 1.14 5.80 3.07
CA LYS A 9 1.79 5.45 4.32
C LYS A 9 0.77 5.40 5.47
N LYS A 10 -0.15 6.32 5.53
CA LYS A 10 -1.20 6.34 6.55
C LYS A 10 -2.13 5.14 6.43
N ASN A 11 -2.38 4.67 5.22
CA ASN A 11 -3.17 3.45 5.03
C ASN A 11 -2.48 2.26 5.72
N ILE A 12 -1.17 2.15 5.58
CA ILE A 12 -0.41 1.10 6.25
C ILE A 12 -0.49 1.26 7.76
N ASP A 13 -0.30 2.47 8.28
CA ASP A 13 -0.36 2.72 9.72
C ASP A 13 -1.71 2.33 10.30
N SER A 14 -2.80 2.61 9.57
CA SER A 14 -4.14 2.24 10.01
C SER A 14 -4.33 0.72 10.05
N ILE A 15 -3.78 0.01 9.10
CA ILE A 15 -3.84 -1.46 9.10
C ILE A 15 -3.02 -2.02 10.25
N ILE A 16 -1.86 -1.46 10.53
CA ILE A 16 -1.03 -1.87 11.67
C ILE A 16 -1.82 -1.70 12.96
N PHE A 17 -2.52 -0.58 13.12
CA PHE A 17 -3.34 -0.34 14.30
C PHE A 17 -4.42 -1.40 14.45
N ILE A 18 -5.08 -1.78 13.36
CA ILE A 18 -6.09 -2.83 13.38
C ILE A 18 -5.47 -4.16 13.78
N GLU A 19 -4.31 -4.50 13.24
CA GLU A 19 -3.62 -5.75 13.56
C GLU A 19 -3.29 -5.83 15.05
N GLU A 20 -2.83 -4.73 15.63
CA GLU A 20 -2.47 -4.70 17.04
C GLU A 20 -3.67 -4.92 17.96
N ASN A 21 -4.87 -4.69 17.46
CA ASN A 21 -6.10 -4.81 18.24
C ASN A 21 -6.98 -5.98 17.79
N ILE A 22 -6.44 -6.88 16.99
CA ILE A 22 -7.23 -7.96 16.38
C ILE A 22 -7.85 -8.90 17.41
N ASP A 23 -7.17 -9.11 18.54
CA ASP A 23 -7.67 -9.98 19.60
C ASP A 23 -8.93 -9.44 20.27
N LYS A 24 -9.14 -8.13 20.18
CA LYS A 24 -10.25 -7.47 20.82
C LYS A 24 -11.48 -7.39 19.94
N VAL A 25 -11.27 -7.28 18.62
CA VAL A 25 -12.37 -7.10 17.69
C VAL A 25 -12.11 -7.90 16.42
N CYS A 26 -12.54 -9.12 16.42
CA CYS A 26 -12.38 -10.00 15.26
C CYS A 26 -13.73 -10.18 14.59
N ASN A 27 -14.08 -9.29 13.66
CA ASN A 27 -15.34 -9.36 12.98
C ASN A 27 -15.24 -8.97 11.50
N LEU A 28 -16.33 -9.21 10.79
CA LEU A 28 -16.39 -8.97 9.34
C LEU A 28 -16.17 -7.49 8.99
N ASN A 29 -16.65 -6.58 9.82
CA ASN A 29 -16.49 -5.15 9.56
C ASN A 29 -15.03 -4.72 9.57
N LEU A 30 -14.23 -5.30 10.47
CA LEU A 30 -12.79 -5.02 10.49
C LEU A 30 -12.10 -5.55 9.24
N ARG A 31 -12.48 -6.74 8.79
CA ARG A 31 -11.92 -7.31 7.57
C ARG A 31 -12.23 -6.41 6.38
N ARG A 32 -13.45 -5.92 6.28
CA ARG A 32 -13.84 -4.98 5.23
C ARG A 32 -13.05 -3.70 5.30
N LYS A 33 -12.81 -3.21 6.52
CA LYS A 33 -12.03 -1.98 6.71
C LYS A 33 -10.58 -2.17 6.25
N VAL A 34 -9.98 -3.30 6.57
CA VAL A 34 -8.63 -3.63 6.11
C VAL A 34 -8.58 -3.65 4.58
N GLU A 35 -9.57 -4.27 3.95
CA GLU A 35 -9.61 -4.33 2.49
C GLU A 35 -9.80 -2.96 1.85
N GLU A 36 -10.62 -2.09 2.46
CA GLU A 36 -10.76 -0.71 2.00
C GLU A 36 -9.44 0.05 2.09
N LEU A 37 -8.74 -0.07 3.21
CA LEU A 37 -7.46 0.59 3.42
C LEU A 37 -6.41 0.10 2.44
N ARG A 38 -6.40 -1.20 2.18
CA ARG A 38 -5.49 -1.80 1.22
C ARG A 38 -5.77 -1.28 -0.20
N ARG A 39 -7.03 -1.19 -0.56
CA ARG A 39 -7.44 -0.65 -1.85
C ARG A 39 -6.99 0.81 -2.01
N GLU A 40 -7.25 1.63 -0.99
CA GLU A 40 -6.83 3.02 -1.00
C GLU A 40 -5.31 3.14 -1.13
N PHE A 41 -4.58 2.27 -0.45
CA PHE A 41 -3.12 2.24 -0.52
C PHE A 41 -2.65 2.06 -1.97
N TYR A 42 -3.20 1.08 -2.67
CA TYR A 42 -2.77 0.82 -4.05
C TYR A 42 -3.19 1.93 -5.00
N ILE A 43 -4.35 2.53 -4.77
CA ILE A 43 -4.76 3.70 -5.55
C ILE A 43 -3.78 4.86 -5.33
N ASN A 44 -3.44 5.14 -4.09
CA ASN A 44 -2.51 6.22 -3.76
C ASN A 44 -1.12 5.98 -4.37
N CYS A 45 -0.62 4.76 -4.28
CA CYS A 45 0.66 4.40 -4.88
C CYS A 45 0.65 4.62 -6.39
N CYS A 46 -0.42 4.20 -7.05
CA CYS A 46 -0.52 4.34 -8.51
C CYS A 46 -0.61 5.80 -8.94
N VAL A 47 -1.28 6.65 -8.14
CA VAL A 47 -1.30 8.09 -8.43
C VAL A 47 0.12 8.67 -8.39
N VAL A 48 0.90 8.29 -7.38
CA VAL A 48 2.30 8.74 -7.28
C VAL A 48 3.09 8.28 -8.51
N LEU A 49 2.95 7.00 -8.87
CA LEU A 49 3.67 6.44 -10.01
C LEU A 49 3.28 7.11 -11.33
N ASP A 50 1.98 7.34 -11.53
CA ASP A 50 1.48 7.93 -12.76
C ASP A 50 1.89 9.39 -12.90
N LYS A 51 2.08 10.09 -11.78
CA LYS A 51 2.49 11.48 -11.77
C LYS A 51 4.00 11.66 -11.71
N SER A 52 4.77 10.58 -11.65
CA SER A 52 6.21 10.67 -11.55
C SER A 52 6.81 11.22 -12.84
N HIS A 53 8.03 11.75 -12.72
CA HIS A 53 8.72 12.32 -13.86
C HIS A 53 8.93 11.28 -14.97
N PRO A 54 8.79 11.65 -16.24
CA PRO A 54 9.00 10.70 -17.35
C PRO A 54 10.32 9.93 -17.31
N LYS A 55 11.35 10.50 -16.69
CA LYS A 55 12.64 9.80 -16.50
C LYS A 55 12.50 8.49 -15.74
N ASN A 56 11.48 8.38 -14.90
CA ASN A 56 11.31 7.20 -14.06
C ASN A 56 10.53 6.09 -14.76
N LYS A 57 9.98 6.37 -15.93
CA LYS A 57 9.07 5.44 -16.62
C LYS A 57 9.71 4.09 -16.91
N LYS A 58 10.98 4.08 -17.31
CA LYS A 58 11.68 2.84 -17.59
C LYS A 58 11.85 2.01 -16.32
N LYS A 59 12.25 2.65 -15.23
CA LYS A 59 12.42 1.97 -13.94
C LYS A 59 11.10 1.40 -13.46
N ILE A 60 10.02 2.16 -13.63
CA ILE A 60 8.68 1.74 -13.23
C ILE A 60 8.27 0.49 -14.02
N CYS A 61 8.46 0.49 -15.33
CA CYS A 61 8.02 -0.61 -16.18
C CYS A 61 8.80 -1.90 -15.97
N GLU A 62 10.04 -1.82 -15.48
CA GLU A 62 10.91 -2.97 -15.29
C GLU A 62 10.87 -3.53 -13.87
N ASP A 63 10.16 -2.87 -12.96
CA ASP A 63 10.19 -3.20 -11.55
C ASP A 63 9.03 -4.14 -11.17
N LYS A 64 9.37 -5.31 -10.65
CA LYS A 64 8.37 -6.31 -10.29
C LYS A 64 7.50 -5.90 -9.10
N LEU A 65 8.06 -5.17 -8.14
CA LEU A 65 7.27 -4.67 -7.03
C LEU A 65 6.24 -3.65 -7.50
N ILE A 66 6.65 -2.79 -8.43
CA ILE A 66 5.75 -1.80 -9.01
C ILE A 66 4.68 -2.48 -9.87
N GLU A 67 5.06 -3.50 -10.62
CA GLU A 67 4.13 -4.29 -11.41
C GLU A 67 3.04 -4.90 -10.51
N ALA A 68 3.45 -5.42 -9.35
CA ALA A 68 2.52 -5.97 -8.39
C ALA A 68 1.56 -4.92 -7.85
N ILE A 69 2.03 -3.69 -7.65
CA ILE A 69 1.18 -2.58 -7.19
C ILE A 69 0.08 -2.30 -8.22
N TYR A 70 0.43 -2.20 -9.49
CA TYR A 70 -0.57 -1.99 -10.54
C TYR A 70 -1.53 -3.16 -10.64
N TYR A 71 -1.04 -4.38 -10.51
CA TYR A 71 -1.89 -5.56 -10.53
C TYR A 71 -2.92 -5.51 -9.42
N GLU A 72 -2.51 -5.18 -8.20
CA GLU A 72 -3.42 -5.11 -7.06
C GLU A 72 -4.47 -4.02 -7.25
N ARG A 73 -4.06 -2.87 -7.78
CA ARG A 73 -5.04 -1.82 -8.08
C ARG A 73 -6.10 -2.32 -9.06
N ASP A 74 -5.66 -2.96 -10.14
CA ASP A 74 -6.58 -3.40 -11.18
C ASP A 74 -7.53 -4.47 -10.67
N LYS A 75 -7.04 -5.41 -9.87
CA LYS A 75 -7.86 -6.48 -9.32
C LYS A 75 -8.84 -6.00 -8.25
N ASN A 76 -8.39 -5.16 -7.34
CA ASN A 76 -9.18 -4.78 -6.19
C ASN A 76 -10.10 -3.58 -6.43
N CYS A 77 -9.72 -2.71 -7.33
CA CYS A 77 -10.41 -1.42 -7.48
C CYS A 77 -11.23 -1.34 -8.75
N ALA A 78 -10.75 -1.93 -9.84
CA ALA A 78 -11.41 -1.80 -11.13
C ALA A 78 -12.38 -2.95 -11.42
N HIS A 79 -12.12 -4.12 -10.90
CA HIS A 79 -12.85 -5.33 -11.30
C HIS A 79 -13.40 -6.11 -10.13
N ARG A 80 -13.85 -5.66 -9.12
CA ARG A 80 -14.44 -6.45 -8.03
C ARG A 80 -14.58 -7.92 -8.42
N ASP A 81 -13.46 -8.60 -8.45
CA ASP A 81 -13.41 -10.00 -8.84
C ASP A 81 -14.10 -10.84 -7.76
N ASP A 82 -15.16 -11.51 -8.13
CA ASP A 82 -15.91 -12.35 -7.19
C ASP A 82 -15.06 -13.49 -6.65
N ASP A 83 -14.03 -13.87 -7.37
CA ASP A 83 -13.09 -14.89 -6.95
C ASP A 83 -12.02 -14.36 -5.98
N TYR A 84 -12.01 -13.06 -5.74
CA TYR A 84 -11.05 -12.47 -4.83
C TYR A 84 -11.39 -12.87 -3.39
N LYS A 85 -10.53 -13.67 -2.82
CA LYS A 85 -10.75 -14.14 -1.44
C LYS A 85 -10.37 -13.05 -0.44
N SER A 86 -11.27 -12.81 0.51
CA SER A 86 -10.99 -11.91 1.61
C SER A 86 -9.74 -12.36 2.34
N LEU A 87 -8.90 -11.41 2.70
CA LEU A 87 -7.70 -11.69 3.45
C LEU A 87 -8.08 -12.18 4.84
N GLU A 88 -7.41 -13.22 5.30
CA GLU A 88 -7.62 -13.71 6.66
C GLU A 88 -6.73 -12.93 7.62
N PHE A 89 -7.21 -12.77 8.87
CA PHE A 89 -6.47 -11.97 9.84
C PHE A 89 -5.08 -12.51 10.17
N ASN A 90 -4.92 -13.83 10.09
CA ASN A 90 -3.60 -14.43 10.34
C ASN A 90 -2.58 -14.10 9.25
N GLN A 91 -3.01 -13.48 8.16
CA GLN A 91 -2.14 -13.07 7.06
C GLN A 91 -1.78 -11.58 7.11
N LEU A 92 -2.30 -10.84 8.09
CA LEU A 92 -2.12 -9.40 8.15
C LEU A 92 -0.66 -8.98 8.27
N SER A 93 0.12 -9.68 9.08
CA SER A 93 1.54 -9.33 9.26
C SER A 93 2.31 -9.42 7.94
N ASP A 94 2.08 -10.47 7.18
CA ASP A 94 2.74 -10.66 5.88
C ASP A 94 2.29 -9.59 4.89
N MET A 95 1.01 -9.26 4.90
CA MET A 95 0.47 -8.22 4.03
C MET A 95 1.10 -6.86 4.35
N ILE A 96 1.19 -6.53 5.63
CA ILE A 96 1.79 -5.26 6.07
C ILE A 96 3.25 -5.17 5.61
N GLU A 97 4.02 -6.23 5.79
CA GLU A 97 5.41 -6.24 5.36
C GLU A 97 5.53 -6.07 3.84
N THR A 98 4.67 -6.74 3.09
CA THR A 98 4.64 -6.59 1.65
C THR A 98 4.33 -5.15 1.24
N MET A 99 3.33 -4.54 1.87
CA MET A 99 2.95 -3.16 1.57
C MET A 99 4.07 -2.17 1.93
N LYS A 100 4.77 -2.41 3.03
CA LYS A 100 5.93 -1.58 3.40
C LYS A 100 7.01 -1.63 2.34
N HIS A 101 7.33 -2.82 1.85
CA HIS A 101 8.33 -2.97 0.79
C HIS A 101 7.89 -2.27 -0.49
N GLN A 102 6.61 -2.39 -0.82
CA GLN A 102 6.06 -1.77 -2.02
C GLN A 102 6.13 -0.25 -1.97
N ILE A 103 5.74 0.37 -0.85
CA ILE A 103 5.77 1.83 -0.75
C ILE A 103 7.22 2.35 -0.70
N GLN A 104 8.14 1.61 -0.09
CA GLN A 104 9.55 1.96 -0.13
C GLN A 104 10.07 1.96 -1.56
N GLN A 105 9.65 0.99 -2.36
CA GLN A 105 10.06 0.94 -3.75
C GLN A 105 9.45 2.07 -4.58
N VAL A 106 8.22 2.46 -4.28
CA VAL A 106 7.63 3.65 -4.91
C VAL A 106 8.47 4.88 -4.62
N LEU A 107 8.89 5.05 -3.36
CA LEU A 107 9.75 6.16 -2.97
C LEU A 107 11.07 6.16 -3.73
N VAL A 108 11.70 4.99 -3.83
CA VAL A 108 12.98 4.86 -4.54
C VAL A 108 12.83 5.21 -6.02
N VAL A 109 11.81 4.65 -6.66
CA VAL A 109 11.60 4.85 -8.10
C VAL A 109 11.22 6.30 -8.40
N CYS A 110 10.43 6.93 -7.54
CA CYS A 110 9.93 8.28 -7.77
C CYS A 110 10.74 9.37 -7.07
N LYS A 111 11.93 9.02 -6.59
CA LYS A 111 12.75 9.93 -5.80
C LYS A 111 12.95 11.28 -6.46
N ASP A 112 13.19 11.30 -7.77
CA ASP A 112 13.44 12.53 -8.51
C ASP A 112 12.22 13.43 -8.61
N SER A 113 11.03 12.88 -8.38
CA SER A 113 9.77 13.60 -8.46
C SER A 113 9.25 14.04 -7.09
N LEU A 114 9.95 13.70 -6.02
CA LEU A 114 9.53 13.95 -4.65
C LEU A 114 10.50 14.88 -3.93
N PRO A 115 10.04 15.62 -2.91
CA PRO A 115 10.94 16.41 -2.08
C PRO A 115 12.02 15.55 -1.44
N ASN A 116 13.22 16.11 -1.29
CA ASN A 116 14.37 15.37 -0.77
C ASN A 116 14.23 14.97 0.70
N ASN A 117 13.33 15.60 1.42
CA ASN A 117 13.18 15.38 2.86
C ASN A 117 12.08 14.37 3.22
N ILE A 118 11.52 13.69 2.23
CA ILE A 118 10.49 12.70 2.53
C ILE A 118 11.12 11.43 3.05
N THR A 119 10.64 11.00 4.21
CA THR A 119 10.99 9.71 4.79
C THR A 119 9.70 8.97 5.13
N LEU A 120 9.78 7.64 5.17
CA LEU A 120 8.64 6.79 5.48
C LEU A 120 8.89 6.09 6.81
N ASP A 121 8.41 6.71 7.88
CA ASP A 121 8.51 6.15 9.22
C ASP A 121 7.16 5.54 9.59
N PHE A 122 7.12 4.23 9.72
CA PHE A 122 5.89 3.52 10.03
C PHE A 122 5.66 3.43 11.53
N VAL A 123 4.39 3.37 11.91
CA VAL A 123 4.03 3.08 13.30
C VAL A 123 4.65 1.74 13.65
N SER A 124 5.43 1.72 14.74
CA SER A 124 6.07 0.49 15.18
C SER A 124 5.14 -0.29 16.08
N HIS A 125 4.97 -1.56 15.79
CA HIS A 125 4.27 -2.48 16.66
C HIS A 125 5.25 -3.44 17.35
N ASP A 126 6.52 -3.17 17.22
CA ASP A 126 7.55 -3.91 17.96
C ASP A 126 7.72 -3.28 19.34
N LYS A 127 7.66 -4.09 20.32
CA LYS A 127 7.82 -3.62 21.69
C LYS A 127 9.07 -4.19 22.31
#